data_7332434f9bb54d0607ebeb970c1e3897
#
_entry.id   7332434f9bb54d0607ebeb970c1e3897
#
_cell.length_a   1.000
_cell.length_b   1.000
_cell.length_c   1.000
_cell.angle_alpha   90.00
_cell.angle_beta   90.00
_cell.angle_gamma   90.00
#
_symmetry.space_group_name_H-M   'P 1'
#
loop_
_entity.id
_entity.type
_entity.pdbx_description
1 polymer ?
#
loop_
_entity_poly.entity_id
_entity_poly.type
_entity_poly.pdbx_seq_one_letter_code
_entity_poly.pdbx_strand_id
1 'polypeptide(L)'
;MRNRYIGDKAFYKRVMAIVVPIIIQNGITNFVSLLDNIMVGQVGTLPMSGVSIVNQLLFVFNLCIFGATAGAGIFTAQFQGSGDTNGIRHTFRFKFLICLGLTAVGITLFLAADTPLISLFLTGDGNPEDAAAILEYGRAYLRMMLI
;
A
#
# COMPACT_ATOMS: atom_id res chain seq x y z
N MET A 1 -14.07 -38.37 19.77
CA MET A 1 -13.40 -38.04 18.51
C MET A 1 -13.09 -36.54 18.55
N ARG A 2 -11.83 -36.17 18.72
CA ARG A 2 -11.42 -34.75 18.73
C ARG A 2 -11.59 -34.23 17.29
N ASN A 3 -12.42 -33.23 17.09
CA ASN A 3 -12.69 -32.67 15.76
C ASN A 3 -11.37 -32.25 15.11
N ARG A 4 -10.97 -32.95 14.06
CA ARG A 4 -9.71 -32.79 13.33
C ARG A 4 -9.57 -31.42 12.65
N TYR A 5 -10.66 -30.64 12.63
CA TYR A 5 -10.76 -29.34 11.93
C TYR A 5 -10.87 -28.14 12.87
N ILE A 6 -10.96 -28.35 14.19
CA ILE A 6 -11.11 -27.26 15.16
C ILE A 6 -9.89 -27.24 16.06
N GLY A 7 -9.19 -26.12 16.07
CA GLY A 7 -8.01 -25.91 16.94
C GLY A 7 -8.39 -25.79 18.42
N ASP A 8 -7.39 -25.92 19.28
CA ASP A 8 -7.56 -25.76 20.73
C ASP A 8 -7.85 -24.28 21.09
N LYS A 9 -8.51 -24.07 22.24
CA LYS A 9 -8.80 -22.72 22.77
C LYS A 9 -7.54 -21.84 22.88
N ALA A 10 -6.38 -22.45 23.19
CA ALA A 10 -5.09 -21.78 23.25
C ALA A 10 -4.63 -21.27 21.87
N PHE A 11 -4.89 -22.04 20.81
CA PHE A 11 -4.62 -21.65 19.42
C PHE A 11 -5.44 -20.42 19.03
N TYR A 12 -6.76 -20.45 19.24
CA TYR A 12 -7.63 -19.31 18.93
C TYR A 12 -7.26 -18.06 19.73
N LYS A 13 -6.90 -18.19 20.98
CA LYS A 13 -6.44 -17.05 21.80
C LYS A 13 -5.19 -16.40 21.22
N ARG A 14 -4.22 -17.19 20.75
CA ARG A 14 -3.00 -16.66 20.09
C ARG A 14 -3.30 -15.99 18.74
N VAL A 15 -4.15 -16.63 17.93
CA VAL A 15 -4.58 -16.08 16.63
C VAL A 15 -5.30 -14.75 16.83
N MET A 16 -6.28 -14.70 17.75
CA MET A 16 -7.03 -13.46 18.01
C MET A 16 -6.14 -12.34 18.57
N ALA A 17 -5.16 -12.66 19.39
CA ALA A 17 -4.21 -11.68 19.92
C ALA A 17 -3.39 -10.99 18.82
N ILE A 18 -3.19 -11.65 17.66
CA ILE A 18 -2.49 -11.08 16.50
C ILE A 18 -3.47 -10.44 15.53
N VAL A 19 -4.58 -11.12 15.26
CA VAL A 19 -5.55 -10.69 14.22
C VAL A 19 -6.31 -9.43 14.64
N VAL A 20 -6.73 -9.33 15.90
CA VAL A 20 -7.51 -8.17 16.40
C VAL A 20 -6.74 -6.85 16.24
N PRO A 21 -5.47 -6.71 16.68
CA PRO A 21 -4.70 -5.50 16.43
C PRO A 21 -4.56 -5.14 14.95
N ILE A 22 -4.35 -6.16 14.09
CA ILE A 22 -4.24 -5.94 12.63
C ILE A 22 -5.56 -5.43 12.05
N ILE A 23 -6.70 -6.00 12.45
CA ILE A 23 -8.02 -5.54 12.00
C ILE A 23 -8.26 -4.09 12.44
N ILE A 24 -7.94 -3.76 13.70
CA ILE A 24 -8.10 -2.40 14.22
C ILE A 24 -7.21 -1.43 13.44
N GLN A 25 -5.95 -1.76 13.22
CA GLN A 25 -5.02 -0.95 12.45
C GLN A 25 -5.53 -0.70 11.02
N ASN A 26 -5.93 -1.76 10.31
CA ASN A 26 -6.48 -1.63 8.95
C ASN A 26 -7.79 -0.83 8.95
N GLY A 27 -8.64 -1.01 9.96
CA GLY A 27 -9.88 -0.25 10.12
C GLY A 27 -9.60 1.25 10.26
N ILE A 28 -8.66 1.63 11.12
CA ILE A 28 -8.24 3.03 11.31
C ILE A 28 -7.68 3.61 10.00
N THR A 29 -6.78 2.89 9.33
CA THR A 29 -6.17 3.34 8.07
C THR A 29 -7.23 3.56 6.98
N ASN A 30 -8.16 2.61 6.82
CA ASN A 30 -9.24 2.73 5.84
C ASN A 30 -10.22 3.87 6.19
N PHE A 31 -10.48 4.10 7.49
CA PHE A 31 -11.33 5.18 7.94
C PHE A 31 -10.69 6.55 7.64
N VAL A 32 -9.38 6.69 7.87
CA VAL A 32 -8.64 7.92 7.51
C VAL A 32 -8.71 8.17 6.01
N SER A 33 -8.48 7.14 5.18
CA SER A 33 -8.59 7.25 3.72
C SER A 33 -10.00 7.63 3.26
N LEU A 34 -11.03 7.16 3.95
CA LEU A 34 -12.42 7.53 3.66
C LEU A 34 -12.67 9.01 3.99
N LEU A 35 -12.16 9.50 5.12
CA LEU A 35 -12.25 10.91 5.48
C LEU A 35 -11.53 11.80 4.47
N ASP A 36 -10.34 11.40 4.03
CA ASP A 36 -9.56 12.11 3.01
C ASP A 36 -10.36 12.24 1.70
N ASN A 37 -10.94 11.14 1.23
CA ASN A 37 -11.80 11.16 0.03
C ASN A 37 -13.04 12.06 0.19
N ILE A 38 -13.67 12.09 1.37
CA ILE A 38 -14.80 12.98 1.64
C ILE A 38 -14.36 14.45 1.61
N MET A 39 -13.23 14.76 2.24
CA MET A 39 -12.68 16.12 2.26
C MET A 39 -12.34 16.62 0.87
N VAL A 40 -11.65 15.79 0.07
CA VAL A 40 -11.30 16.13 -1.31
C VAL A 40 -12.55 16.26 -2.18
N GLY A 41 -13.56 15.40 -1.98
CA GLY A 41 -14.82 15.47 -2.71
C GLY A 41 -15.60 16.77 -2.51
N GLN A 42 -15.43 17.44 -1.35
CA GLN A 42 -16.04 18.74 -1.08
C GLN A 42 -15.35 19.90 -1.82
N VAL A 43 -14.10 19.74 -2.24
CA VAL A 43 -13.34 20.77 -2.97
C VAL A 43 -13.77 20.86 -4.45
N GLY A 44 -14.27 19.76 -5.01
CA GLY A 44 -14.79 19.72 -6.38
C GLY A 44 -14.44 18.44 -7.12
N THR A 45 -15.02 18.29 -8.32
CA THR A 45 -14.86 17.08 -9.13
C THR A 45 -13.46 16.95 -9.75
N LEU A 46 -12.85 18.05 -10.19
CA LEU A 46 -11.53 18.04 -10.79
C LEU A 46 -10.41 17.63 -9.81
N PRO A 47 -10.33 18.22 -8.58
CA PRO A 47 -9.41 17.75 -7.56
C PRO A 47 -9.62 16.28 -7.20
N MET A 48 -10.89 15.85 -7.06
CA MET A 48 -11.23 14.48 -6.74
C MET A 48 -10.75 13.50 -7.81
N SER A 49 -10.87 13.85 -9.08
CA SER A 49 -10.36 13.04 -10.19
C SER A 49 -8.84 12.90 -10.14
N GLY A 50 -8.12 14.00 -9.91
CA GLY A 50 -6.66 14.00 -9.76
C GLY A 50 -6.18 13.12 -8.61
N VAL A 51 -6.81 13.24 -7.43
CA VAL A 51 -6.52 12.41 -6.25
C VAL A 51 -6.83 10.94 -6.51
N SER A 52 -7.93 10.63 -7.20
CA SER A 52 -8.31 9.25 -7.52
C SER A 52 -7.28 8.57 -8.43
N ILE A 53 -6.76 9.27 -9.42
CA ILE A 53 -5.69 8.77 -10.31
C ILE A 53 -4.43 8.47 -9.49
N VAL A 54 -4.01 9.40 -8.64
CA VAL A 54 -2.82 9.20 -7.79
C VAL A 54 -3.01 8.04 -6.82
N ASN A 55 -4.18 7.91 -6.19
CA ASN A 55 -4.49 6.79 -5.33
C ASN A 55 -4.42 5.44 -6.06
N GLN A 56 -4.84 5.39 -7.34
CA GLN A 56 -4.70 4.19 -8.16
C GLN A 56 -3.22 3.84 -8.42
N LEU A 57 -2.38 4.84 -8.69
CA LEU A 57 -0.93 4.63 -8.86
C LEU A 57 -0.28 4.15 -7.56
N LEU A 58 -0.61 4.79 -6.44
CA LEU A 58 -0.13 4.39 -5.12
C LEU A 58 -0.61 3.01 -4.71
N PHE A 59 -1.82 2.61 -5.10
CA PHE A 59 -2.34 1.27 -4.87
C PHE A 59 -1.48 0.21 -5.56
N VAL A 60 -1.14 0.40 -6.83
CA VAL A 60 -0.26 -0.51 -7.57
C VAL A 60 1.11 -0.60 -6.90
N PHE A 61 1.67 0.52 -6.49
CA PHE A 61 2.95 0.58 -5.78
C PHE A 61 2.90 -0.17 -4.44
N ASN A 62 1.86 0.04 -3.64
CA ASN A 62 1.64 -0.68 -2.39
C ASN A 62 1.51 -2.19 -2.61
N LEU A 63 0.87 -2.61 -3.70
CA LEU A 63 0.75 -4.03 -4.06
C LEU A 63 2.13 -4.65 -4.37
N CYS A 64 3.02 -3.92 -5.04
CA CYS A 64 4.40 -4.37 -5.28
C CYS A 64 5.18 -4.54 -3.97
N ILE A 65 5.10 -3.56 -3.05
CA ILE A 65 5.74 -3.64 -1.73
C ILE A 65 5.16 -4.81 -0.93
N PHE A 66 3.84 -4.97 -0.93
CA PHE A 66 3.17 -6.07 -0.25
C PHE A 66 3.63 -7.44 -0.78
N GLY A 67 3.68 -7.62 -2.10
CA GLY A 67 4.15 -8.85 -2.72
C GLY A 67 5.59 -9.19 -2.31
N ALA A 68 6.50 -8.22 -2.39
CA ALA A 68 7.90 -8.40 -2.00
C ALA A 68 8.06 -8.74 -0.51
N THR A 69 7.32 -8.05 0.36
CA THR A 69 7.40 -8.28 1.82
C THR A 69 6.71 -9.57 2.23
N ALA A 70 5.61 -9.96 1.59
CA ALA A 70 4.92 -11.22 1.83
C ALA A 70 5.78 -12.42 1.41
N GLY A 71 6.42 -12.35 0.23
CA GLY A 71 7.35 -13.38 -0.23
C GLY A 71 8.49 -13.62 0.75
N ALA A 72 9.16 -12.57 1.20
CA ALA A 72 10.20 -12.67 2.24
C ALA A 72 9.65 -13.18 3.59
N GLY A 73 8.38 -12.88 3.90
CA GLY A 73 7.69 -13.35 5.10
C GLY A 73 7.55 -14.87 5.18
N ILE A 74 7.35 -15.54 4.03
CA ILE A 74 7.26 -17.01 3.95
C ILE A 74 8.56 -17.66 4.43
N PHE A 75 9.71 -17.17 3.94
CA PHE A 75 11.03 -17.67 4.38
C PHE A 75 11.27 -17.39 5.87
N THR A 76 10.85 -16.23 6.37
CA THR A 76 10.94 -15.93 7.82
C THR A 76 10.16 -16.96 8.64
N ALA A 77 8.95 -17.33 8.21
CA ALA A 77 8.13 -18.33 8.89
C ALA A 77 8.77 -19.73 8.85
N GLN A 78 9.39 -20.11 7.72
CA GLN A 78 10.10 -21.40 7.59
C GLN A 78 11.31 -21.47 8.52
N PHE A 79 12.16 -20.44 8.54
CA PHE A 79 13.32 -20.37 9.44
C PHE A 79 12.91 -20.34 10.91
N GLN A 80 11.79 -19.66 11.22
CA GLN A 80 11.22 -19.68 12.58
C GLN A 80 10.78 -21.10 12.97
N GLY A 81 10.15 -21.83 12.05
CA GLY A 81 9.71 -23.21 12.28
C GLY A 81 10.86 -24.19 12.46
N SER A 82 12.00 -23.98 11.78
CA SER A 82 13.22 -24.80 11.92
C SER A 82 14.12 -24.38 13.10
N GLY A 83 13.82 -23.27 13.77
CA GLY A 83 14.64 -22.75 14.88
C GLY A 83 15.94 -22.06 14.42
N ASP A 84 16.11 -21.79 13.11
CA ASP A 84 17.29 -21.14 12.57
C ASP A 84 17.22 -19.62 12.73
N THR A 85 17.78 -19.11 13.83
CA THR A 85 17.85 -17.68 14.14
C THR A 85 18.71 -16.89 13.14
N ASN A 86 19.72 -17.51 12.52
CA ASN A 86 20.55 -16.85 11.52
C ASN A 86 19.77 -16.65 10.23
N GLY A 87 19.02 -17.66 9.78
CA GLY A 87 18.12 -17.57 8.62
C GLY A 87 17.08 -16.44 8.80
N ILE A 88 16.49 -16.31 10.00
CA ILE A 88 15.57 -15.21 10.32
C ILE A 88 16.25 -13.84 10.17
N ARG A 89 17.47 -13.67 10.70
CA ARG A 89 18.22 -12.40 10.60
C ARG A 89 18.54 -12.04 9.15
N HIS A 90 18.94 -13.01 8.34
CA HIS A 90 19.23 -12.79 6.92
C HIS A 90 17.96 -12.41 6.14
N THR A 91 16.84 -13.10 6.38
CA THR A 91 15.57 -12.80 5.74
C THR A 91 15.04 -11.42 6.14
N PHE A 92 15.20 -11.03 7.41
CA PHE A 92 14.82 -9.70 7.87
C PHE A 92 15.64 -8.58 7.21
N ARG A 93 16.97 -8.75 7.11
CA ARG A 93 17.85 -7.81 6.39
C ARG A 93 17.47 -7.71 4.92
N PHE A 94 17.23 -8.85 4.28
CA PHE A 94 16.79 -8.91 2.88
C PHE A 94 15.46 -8.16 2.68
N LYS A 95 14.48 -8.42 3.56
CA LYS A 95 13.18 -7.73 3.55
C LYS A 95 13.33 -6.21 3.68
N PHE A 96 14.20 -5.78 4.58
CA PHE A 96 14.47 -4.35 4.79
C PHE A 96 15.13 -3.72 3.55
N LEU A 97 16.15 -4.36 2.98
CA LEU A 97 16.85 -3.88 1.80
C LEU A 97 15.95 -3.81 0.57
N ILE A 98 15.13 -4.84 0.33
CA ILE A 98 14.21 -4.85 -0.82
C ILE A 98 13.13 -3.79 -0.67
N CYS A 99 12.62 -3.58 0.55
CA CYS A 99 11.64 -2.54 0.84
C CYS A 99 12.25 -1.15 0.59
N LEU A 100 13.45 -0.90 1.09
CA LEU A 100 14.18 0.36 0.87
C LEU A 100 14.46 0.60 -0.62
N GLY A 101 14.90 -0.44 -1.34
CA GLY A 101 15.14 -0.38 -2.78
C GLY A 101 13.88 -0.07 -3.58
N LEU A 102 12.77 -0.77 -3.30
CA LEU A 102 11.48 -0.53 -3.96
C LEU A 102 10.96 0.88 -3.67
N THR A 103 11.10 1.34 -2.43
CA THR A 103 10.69 2.70 -2.06
C THR A 103 11.52 3.75 -2.80
N ALA A 104 12.84 3.59 -2.86
CA ALA A 104 13.72 4.50 -3.60
C ALA A 104 13.39 4.54 -5.10
N VAL A 105 13.19 3.37 -5.72
CA VAL A 105 12.77 3.27 -7.12
C VAL A 105 11.39 3.89 -7.33
N GLY A 106 10.43 3.62 -6.45
CA GLY A 106 9.09 4.19 -6.53
C GLY A 106 9.07 5.71 -6.44
N ILE A 107 9.78 6.29 -5.46
CA ILE A 107 9.88 7.74 -5.32
C ILE A 107 10.55 8.35 -6.57
N THR A 108 11.64 7.76 -7.05
CA THR A 108 12.32 8.24 -8.26
C THR A 108 11.42 8.18 -9.47
N LEU A 109 10.68 7.09 -9.65
CA LEU A 109 9.73 6.91 -10.75
C LEU A 109 8.59 7.94 -10.67
N PHE A 110 8.00 8.14 -9.51
CA PHE A 110 6.91 9.08 -9.33
C PHE A 110 7.35 10.54 -9.50
N LEU A 111 8.57 10.90 -9.09
CA LEU A 111 9.10 12.25 -9.28
C LEU A 111 9.56 12.50 -10.72
N ALA A 112 10.12 11.49 -11.41
CA ALA A 112 10.62 11.64 -12.77
C ALA A 112 9.50 11.52 -13.83
N ALA A 113 8.45 10.75 -13.53
CA ALA A 113 7.39 10.42 -14.46
C ALA A 113 5.99 10.83 -13.95
N ASP A 114 5.89 11.86 -13.10
CA ASP A 114 4.62 12.36 -12.55
C ASP A 114 3.62 12.71 -13.69
N THR A 115 4.07 13.49 -14.65
CA THR A 115 3.24 13.95 -15.77
C THR A 115 2.80 12.81 -16.70
N PRO A 116 3.69 11.95 -17.25
CA PRO A 116 3.27 10.88 -18.14
C PRO A 116 2.41 9.83 -17.44
N LEU A 117 2.66 9.55 -16.15
CA LEU A 117 1.85 8.59 -15.39
C LEU A 117 0.41 9.07 -15.19
N ILE A 118 0.22 10.34 -14.83
CA ILE A 118 -1.12 10.91 -14.65
C ILE A 118 -1.80 11.11 -16.00
N SER A 119 -1.07 11.57 -17.04
CA SER A 119 -1.63 11.80 -18.38
C SER A 119 -2.11 10.52 -19.04
N LEU A 120 -1.53 9.36 -18.71
CA LEU A 120 -1.98 8.07 -19.23
C LEU A 120 -3.46 7.78 -18.86
N PHE A 121 -3.91 8.27 -17.71
CA PHE A 121 -5.29 8.13 -17.24
C PHE A 121 -6.22 9.22 -17.80
N LEU A 122 -5.66 10.29 -18.36
CA LEU A 122 -6.41 11.42 -18.92
C LEU A 122 -6.67 11.28 -20.42
N THR A 123 -6.20 10.21 -21.06
CA THR A 123 -6.40 9.90 -22.50
C THR A 123 -7.83 9.40 -22.77
N GLY A 124 -8.83 10.19 -22.46
CA GLY A 124 -10.25 9.93 -22.74
C GLY A 124 -10.99 11.24 -22.97
N ASP A 125 -12.16 11.20 -23.61
CA ASP A 125 -13.03 12.29 -24.07
C ASP A 125 -13.32 13.42 -23.04
N GLY A 126 -12.29 14.17 -22.62
CA GLY A 126 -12.42 15.28 -21.69
C GLY A 126 -11.95 16.60 -22.34
N ASN A 127 -12.50 17.73 -21.87
CA ASN A 127 -12.01 19.06 -22.23
C ASN A 127 -10.51 19.17 -21.90
N PRO A 128 -9.67 19.71 -22.80
CA PRO A 128 -8.24 19.86 -22.54
C PRO A 128 -7.92 20.72 -21.31
N GLU A 129 -8.79 21.69 -20.98
CA GLU A 129 -8.66 22.54 -19.78
C GLU A 129 -8.89 21.75 -18.49
N ASP A 130 -9.90 20.89 -18.48
CA ASP A 130 -10.19 20.00 -17.33
C ASP A 130 -9.06 18.99 -17.11
N ALA A 131 -8.51 18.42 -18.18
CA ALA A 131 -7.39 17.51 -18.13
C ALA A 131 -6.13 18.19 -17.56
N ALA A 132 -5.84 19.43 -17.92
CA ALA A 132 -4.73 20.20 -17.39
C ALA A 132 -4.91 20.49 -15.88
N ALA A 133 -6.11 20.85 -15.46
CA ALA A 133 -6.43 21.08 -14.05
C ALA A 133 -6.32 19.80 -13.21
N ILE A 134 -6.85 18.68 -13.69
CA ILE A 134 -6.74 17.36 -13.03
C ILE A 134 -5.27 16.95 -12.86
N LEU A 135 -4.45 17.18 -13.88
CA LEU A 135 -3.02 16.89 -13.84
C LEU A 135 -2.30 17.74 -12.78
N GLU A 136 -2.62 19.03 -12.69
CA GLU A 136 -2.03 19.93 -11.69
C GLU A 136 -2.39 19.49 -10.26
N TYR A 137 -3.67 19.23 -9.98
CA TYR A 137 -4.12 18.74 -8.67
C TYR A 137 -3.52 17.37 -8.33
N GLY A 138 -3.46 16.46 -9.31
CA GLY A 138 -2.85 15.15 -9.11
C GLY A 138 -1.36 15.25 -8.78
N ARG A 139 -0.61 16.11 -9.48
CA ARG A 139 0.82 16.34 -9.19
C ARG A 139 1.05 16.97 -7.82
N ALA A 140 0.24 17.95 -7.45
CA ALA A 140 0.33 18.58 -6.13
C ALA A 140 0.09 17.56 -5.02
N TYR A 141 -0.94 16.73 -5.15
CA TYR A 141 -1.27 15.68 -4.21
C TYR A 141 -0.17 14.60 -4.14
N LEU A 142 0.33 14.13 -5.29
CA LEU A 142 1.40 13.13 -5.36
C LEU A 142 2.66 13.60 -4.65
N ARG A 143 3.07 14.85 -4.87
CA ARG A 143 4.25 15.43 -4.21
C ARG A 143 4.06 15.55 -2.70
N MET A 144 2.87 15.90 -2.24
CA MET A 144 2.56 15.99 -0.81
C MET A 144 2.56 14.61 -0.14
N MET A 145 2.13 13.57 -0.85
CA MET A 145 2.13 12.18 -0.35
C MET A 145 3.52 11.53 -0.31
N LEU A 146 4.51 12.08 -1.03
CA LEU A 146 5.88 11.55 -1.08
C LEU A 146 6.81 12.16 -0.02
N ILE A 147 6.37 13.16 0.73
CA ILE A 147 7.11 13.82 1.82
C ILE A 147 6.79 13.12 3.15
#